data_045fe73d5aba5d4803e97b66bb0536aa
#
_entry.id   045fe73d5aba5d4803e97b66bb0536aa
#
_cell.length_a   1.000
_cell.length_b   1.000
_cell.length_c   1.000
_cell.angle_alpha   90.00
_cell.angle_beta   90.00
_cell.angle_gamma   90.00
#
_symmetry.space_group_name_H-M   'P 1'
#
loop_
_entity.id
_entity.type
_entity.pdbx_description
1 polymer ?
#
loop_
_entity_poly.entity_id
_entity_poly.type
_entity_poly.pdbx_seq_one_letter_code
_entity_poly.pdbx_strand_id
1 'polypeptide(L)'
;MRRGRVWGVGALALGALAVLAAPPGPRTTQTAAFTIAPAASARGVVHVHTTRSDGSGTVDEVAAAAARAGLHFVVVTDHGDGTRPPLAPAYRSGVLVIDGVEISTTHGHYLALGLGQAPYRLAGDAADVVEDVRRLGGFGVVAHPDSPKPALSWRDWQTPVYGLEWFNLDSEWRDDSPVRLARALVYYPVRPVPSIALLTGDGASLLQRWAAMAAQRRVVGLAGVDAHARLGREGGFDRAWVSLRAPGYQTLFATAQVSVELDAALDGDPARDADAVLRALRDGRT
;
A
#
# COMPACT_ATOMS: atom_id res chain seq x y z
N MET A 1 -13.46 9.93 -54.96
CA MET A 1 -12.67 8.94 -54.19
C MET A 1 -12.13 9.46 -52.82
N ARG A 2 -12.50 10.63 -52.29
CA ARG A 2 -12.01 11.14 -50.98
C ARG A 2 -12.92 10.84 -49.77
N ARG A 3 -14.21 10.57 -49.94
CA ARG A 3 -15.16 10.31 -48.88
C ARG A 3 -14.95 8.97 -48.09
N GLY A 4 -14.51 7.93 -48.76
CA GLY A 4 -14.31 6.60 -48.11
C GLY A 4 -13.14 6.54 -47.15
N ARG A 5 -12.11 7.42 -47.28
CA ARG A 5 -10.96 7.45 -46.38
C ARG A 5 -11.27 8.10 -45.03
N VAL A 6 -12.19 9.09 -44.98
CA VAL A 6 -12.58 9.77 -43.74
C VAL A 6 -13.42 8.87 -42.86
N TRP A 7 -14.28 8.04 -43.43
CA TRP A 7 -15.07 7.05 -42.69
C TRP A 7 -14.22 5.93 -42.10
N GLY A 8 -13.18 5.49 -42.79
CA GLY A 8 -12.26 4.46 -42.28
C GLY A 8 -11.43 4.93 -41.09
N VAL A 9 -10.95 6.19 -41.09
CA VAL A 9 -10.21 6.76 -39.98
C VAL A 9 -11.11 7.00 -38.77
N GLY A 10 -12.34 7.45 -38.98
CA GLY A 10 -13.33 7.61 -37.89
C GLY A 10 -13.72 6.29 -37.24
N ALA A 11 -13.92 5.24 -38.04
CA ALA A 11 -14.24 3.90 -37.52
C ALA A 11 -13.08 3.26 -36.75
N LEU A 12 -11.83 3.46 -37.20
CA LEU A 12 -10.63 3.02 -36.48
C LEU A 12 -10.43 3.78 -35.17
N ALA A 13 -10.67 5.10 -35.17
CA ALA A 13 -10.60 5.91 -33.95
C ALA A 13 -11.67 5.52 -32.93
N LEU A 14 -12.91 5.29 -33.37
CA LEU A 14 -14.00 4.81 -32.50
C LEU A 14 -13.74 3.39 -31.99
N GLY A 15 -13.21 2.49 -32.82
CA GLY A 15 -12.80 1.16 -32.41
C GLY A 15 -11.67 1.18 -31.38
N ALA A 16 -10.65 2.03 -31.58
CA ALA A 16 -9.57 2.24 -30.61
C ALA A 16 -10.08 2.83 -29.30
N LEU A 17 -11.00 3.81 -29.37
CA LEU A 17 -11.64 4.40 -28.17
C LEU A 17 -12.48 3.34 -27.42
N ALA A 18 -13.23 2.50 -28.11
CA ALA A 18 -14.02 1.44 -27.50
C ALA A 18 -13.15 0.37 -26.82
N VAL A 19 -12.01 0.00 -27.41
CA VAL A 19 -11.03 -0.92 -26.81
C VAL A 19 -10.35 -0.30 -25.60
N LEU A 20 -10.01 0.99 -25.65
CA LEU A 20 -9.44 1.73 -24.54
C LEU A 20 -10.44 1.93 -23.39
N ALA A 21 -11.72 2.15 -23.71
CA ALA A 21 -12.81 2.34 -22.76
C ALA A 21 -13.43 1.02 -22.24
N ALA A 22 -13.12 -0.11 -22.84
CA ALA A 22 -13.64 -1.40 -22.42
C ALA A 22 -13.15 -1.72 -20.98
N PRO A 23 -14.05 -2.11 -20.08
CA PRO A 23 -13.64 -2.49 -18.73
C PRO A 23 -12.62 -3.62 -18.78
N PRO A 24 -11.64 -3.64 -17.86
CA PRO A 24 -10.80 -4.81 -17.68
C PRO A 24 -11.69 -6.01 -17.41
N GLY A 25 -11.39 -7.14 -18.06
CA GLY A 25 -12.11 -8.39 -17.83
C GLY A 25 -12.07 -8.77 -16.34
N PRO A 26 -13.06 -9.53 -15.84
CA PRO A 26 -13.03 -10.01 -14.48
C PRO A 26 -11.74 -10.83 -14.28
N ARG A 27 -10.94 -10.44 -13.29
CA ARG A 27 -9.86 -11.30 -12.81
C ARG A 27 -10.52 -12.42 -12.03
N THR A 28 -10.37 -13.66 -12.47
CA THR A 28 -10.69 -14.82 -11.66
C THR A 28 -9.65 -14.91 -10.55
N THR A 29 -9.91 -14.30 -9.42
CA THR A 29 -9.24 -14.67 -8.18
C THR A 29 -9.71 -16.09 -7.86
N GLN A 30 -8.82 -17.08 -7.97
CA GLN A 30 -9.05 -18.36 -7.33
C GLN A 30 -8.98 -18.11 -5.83
N THR A 31 -10.13 -17.88 -5.21
CA THR A 31 -10.25 -17.93 -3.77
C THR A 31 -10.12 -19.40 -3.38
N ALA A 32 -8.94 -19.78 -2.88
CA ALA A 32 -8.83 -21.04 -2.18
C ALA A 32 -9.78 -20.96 -0.97
N ALA A 33 -10.90 -21.67 -1.05
CA ALA A 33 -11.85 -21.75 0.03
C ALA A 33 -11.26 -22.60 1.16
N PHE A 34 -10.43 -21.99 2.01
CA PHE A 34 -10.17 -22.52 3.33
C PHE A 34 -11.27 -21.95 4.25
N THR A 35 -12.30 -22.76 4.44
CA THR A 35 -13.44 -22.39 5.28
C THR A 35 -13.17 -22.78 6.73
N ILE A 36 -12.33 -22.00 7.42
CA ILE A 36 -12.52 -21.79 8.86
C ILE A 36 -12.82 -20.31 8.94
N ALA A 37 -14.09 -19.96 9.14
CA ALA A 37 -14.43 -18.56 9.37
C ALA A 37 -13.73 -18.15 10.68
N PRO A 38 -12.86 -17.13 10.67
CA PRO A 38 -12.26 -16.61 11.89
C PRO A 38 -13.36 -16.13 12.83
N ALA A 39 -13.13 -16.21 14.14
CA ALA A 39 -14.08 -15.77 15.16
C ALA A 39 -14.44 -14.28 14.95
N ALA A 40 -13.51 -13.49 14.43
CA ALA A 40 -13.72 -12.13 13.98
C ALA A 40 -12.68 -11.75 12.91
N SER A 41 -13.01 -10.80 12.05
CA SER A 41 -12.08 -10.23 11.08
C SER A 41 -12.23 -8.73 10.96
N ALA A 42 -11.14 -8.03 10.64
CA ALA A 42 -11.16 -6.62 10.32
C ALA A 42 -10.43 -6.37 9.00
N ARG A 43 -11.01 -5.50 8.15
CA ARG A 43 -10.37 -5.06 6.90
C ARG A 43 -9.74 -3.70 7.09
N GLY A 44 -8.57 -3.52 6.55
CA GLY A 44 -7.86 -2.26 6.61
C GLY A 44 -6.81 -2.12 5.53
N VAL A 45 -5.99 -1.11 5.68
CA VAL A 45 -4.83 -0.85 4.83
C VAL A 45 -3.61 -0.56 5.68
N VAL A 46 -2.46 -0.93 5.14
CA VAL A 46 -1.14 -0.65 5.72
C VAL A 46 -0.32 0.12 4.70
N HIS A 47 0.64 0.90 5.17
CA HIS A 47 1.51 1.73 4.36
C HIS A 47 0.74 2.91 3.74
N VAL A 48 0.54 3.93 4.54
CA VAL A 48 -0.20 5.13 4.14
C VAL A 48 0.54 6.36 4.63
N HIS A 49 0.72 7.32 3.73
CA HIS A 49 1.36 8.61 4.01
C HIS A 49 0.34 9.72 4.16
N THR A 50 0.63 10.66 5.05
CA THR A 50 -0.20 11.84 5.29
C THR A 50 0.60 13.13 5.10
N THR A 51 -0.02 14.29 5.34
CA THR A 51 0.68 15.59 5.36
C THR A 51 1.73 15.71 6.47
N ARG A 52 1.89 14.70 7.31
CA ARG A 52 3.00 14.62 8.30
C ARG A 52 4.33 14.25 7.64
N SER A 53 4.30 13.70 6.41
CA SER A 53 5.45 13.48 5.54
C SER A 53 5.14 14.03 4.14
N ASP A 54 4.84 13.17 3.21
CA ASP A 54 4.71 13.52 1.78
C ASP A 54 3.37 13.10 1.16
N GLY A 55 2.43 12.60 1.94
CA GLY A 55 1.05 12.37 1.52
C GLY A 55 0.27 13.67 1.35
N SER A 56 -0.82 13.63 0.60
CA SER A 56 -1.62 14.82 0.25
C SER A 56 -2.74 15.15 1.24
N GLY A 57 -3.10 14.23 2.13
CA GLY A 57 -4.20 14.39 3.08
C GLY A 57 -3.76 14.34 4.53
N THR A 58 -4.52 15.01 5.39
CA THR A 58 -4.38 14.89 6.83
C THR A 58 -4.80 13.49 7.32
N VAL A 59 -4.43 13.13 8.53
CA VAL A 59 -4.87 11.87 9.16
C VAL A 59 -6.41 11.75 9.17
N ASP A 60 -7.12 12.84 9.40
CA ASP A 60 -8.59 12.85 9.39
C ASP A 60 -9.17 12.63 7.98
N GLU A 61 -8.56 13.22 6.94
CA GLU A 61 -8.96 13.00 5.55
C GLU A 61 -8.68 11.56 5.11
N VAL A 62 -7.56 10.96 5.55
CA VAL A 62 -7.23 9.55 5.34
C VAL A 62 -8.25 8.64 6.01
N ALA A 63 -8.56 8.88 7.28
CA ALA A 63 -9.57 8.10 8.02
C ALA A 63 -10.96 8.21 7.38
N ALA A 64 -11.37 9.41 6.94
CA ALA A 64 -12.63 9.60 6.23
C ALA A 64 -12.66 8.87 4.88
N ALA A 65 -11.53 8.81 4.16
CA ALA A 65 -11.42 8.03 2.93
C ALA A 65 -11.49 6.52 3.20
N ALA A 66 -10.87 6.04 4.28
CA ALA A 66 -10.95 4.66 4.72
C ALA A 66 -12.37 4.26 5.11
N ALA A 67 -13.10 5.13 5.82
CA ALA A 67 -14.52 4.92 6.12
C ALA A 67 -15.37 4.77 4.86
N ARG A 68 -15.17 5.63 3.86
CA ARG A 68 -15.87 5.53 2.56
C ARG A 68 -15.49 4.28 1.77
N ALA A 69 -14.29 3.72 1.99
CA ALA A 69 -13.88 2.45 1.41
C ALA A 69 -14.37 1.22 2.21
N GLY A 70 -15.10 1.43 3.32
CA GLY A 70 -15.65 0.38 4.17
C GLY A 70 -14.60 -0.34 5.00
N LEU A 71 -13.53 0.34 5.40
CA LEU A 71 -12.45 -0.21 6.21
C LEU A 71 -12.71 -0.02 7.70
N HIS A 72 -12.15 -0.91 8.51
CA HIS A 72 -12.20 -0.87 9.97
C HIS A 72 -10.95 -0.23 10.58
N PHE A 73 -9.79 -0.35 9.90
CA PHE A 73 -8.55 0.25 10.38
C PHE A 73 -7.69 0.81 9.23
N VAL A 74 -6.78 1.71 9.58
CA VAL A 74 -5.71 2.20 8.73
C VAL A 74 -4.43 2.31 9.55
N VAL A 75 -3.32 1.78 9.01
CA VAL A 75 -1.99 1.96 9.58
C VAL A 75 -1.26 3.03 8.78
N VAL A 76 -1.09 4.19 9.38
CA VAL A 76 -0.34 5.32 8.83
C VAL A 76 1.14 5.09 9.11
N THR A 77 1.99 5.29 8.11
CA THR A 77 3.43 5.05 8.21
C THR A 77 4.22 6.19 7.57
N ASP A 78 3.92 7.41 7.97
CA ASP A 78 4.64 8.59 7.50
C ASP A 78 6.15 8.43 7.62
N HIS A 79 6.91 8.94 6.66
CA HIS A 79 8.38 8.93 6.70
C HIS A 79 8.91 9.54 8.00
N GLY A 80 9.92 8.90 8.56
CA GLY A 80 10.54 9.34 9.81
C GLY A 80 11.73 8.47 10.22
N ASP A 81 12.25 8.77 11.39
CA ASP A 81 13.39 8.08 11.99
C ASP A 81 13.06 7.50 13.38
N GLY A 82 11.79 7.39 13.71
CA GLY A 82 11.30 6.86 14.97
C GLY A 82 11.35 7.82 16.17
N THR A 83 12.02 8.96 16.06
CA THR A 83 12.15 9.92 17.20
C THR A 83 10.91 10.76 17.44
N ARG A 84 10.03 10.90 16.45
CA ARG A 84 8.74 11.55 16.62
C ARG A 84 7.82 10.65 17.45
N PRO A 85 7.17 11.16 18.51
CA PRO A 85 6.18 10.38 19.24
C PRO A 85 5.08 9.89 18.30
N PRO A 86 4.72 8.61 18.35
CA PRO A 86 3.60 8.11 17.56
C PRO A 86 2.29 8.74 18.05
N LEU A 87 1.32 8.87 17.15
CA LEU A 87 -0.05 9.21 17.52
C LEU A 87 -0.63 8.08 18.36
N ALA A 88 -1.30 8.43 19.45
CA ALA A 88 -2.09 7.45 20.18
C ALA A 88 -3.17 6.87 19.24
N PRO A 89 -3.41 5.55 19.30
CA PRO A 89 -4.50 4.94 18.54
C PRO A 89 -5.82 5.63 18.83
N ALA A 90 -6.61 5.90 17.79
CA ALA A 90 -7.87 6.58 17.93
C ALA A 90 -8.85 6.20 16.82
N TYR A 91 -10.13 6.15 17.14
CA TYR A 91 -11.17 6.08 16.13
C TYR A 91 -11.42 7.47 15.53
N ARG A 92 -11.28 7.58 14.19
CA ARG A 92 -11.55 8.78 13.41
C ARG A 92 -12.50 8.41 12.27
N SER A 93 -13.60 9.13 12.14
CA SER A 93 -14.66 8.78 11.17
C SER A 93 -15.14 7.31 11.27
N GLY A 94 -15.08 6.71 12.45
CA GLY A 94 -15.43 5.31 12.68
C GLY A 94 -14.36 4.29 12.27
N VAL A 95 -13.18 4.74 11.85
CA VAL A 95 -12.04 3.88 11.48
C VAL A 95 -10.94 3.99 12.53
N LEU A 96 -10.40 2.87 12.96
CA LEU A 96 -9.26 2.81 13.86
C LEU A 96 -7.99 3.27 13.13
N VAL A 97 -7.40 4.34 13.61
CA VAL A 97 -6.11 4.85 13.09
C VAL A 97 -4.99 4.37 14.01
N ILE A 98 -4.01 3.71 13.41
CA ILE A 98 -2.81 3.19 14.05
C ILE A 98 -1.61 3.90 13.43
N ASP A 99 -0.68 4.39 14.25
CA ASP A 99 0.53 5.05 13.78
C ASP A 99 1.71 4.07 13.76
N GLY A 100 2.49 4.12 12.70
CA GLY A 100 3.77 3.49 12.51
C GLY A 100 4.73 4.50 11.90
N VAL A 101 5.84 4.04 11.36
CA VAL A 101 6.82 4.89 10.67
C VAL A 101 7.50 4.15 9.55
N GLU A 102 7.69 4.78 8.40
CA GLU A 102 8.54 4.29 7.34
C GLU A 102 9.94 4.89 7.48
N ILE A 103 10.92 4.02 7.73
CA ILE A 103 12.30 4.39 7.99
C ILE A 103 13.12 4.14 6.73
N SER A 104 13.81 5.16 6.23
CA SER A 104 14.78 5.03 5.15
C SER A 104 16.09 4.45 5.67
N THR A 105 16.58 3.40 5.00
CA THR A 105 17.86 2.76 5.28
C THR A 105 18.78 2.84 4.08
N THR A 106 20.04 2.42 4.23
CA THR A 106 21.00 2.34 3.11
C THR A 106 20.62 1.27 2.08
N HIS A 107 19.69 0.36 2.40
CA HIS A 107 19.30 -0.77 1.56
C HIS A 107 17.79 -0.79 1.18
N GLY A 108 17.10 0.32 1.26
CA GLY A 108 15.67 0.46 1.00
C GLY A 108 14.91 0.95 2.23
N HIS A 109 13.59 0.78 2.24
CA HIS A 109 12.77 1.29 3.33
C HIS A 109 12.22 0.15 4.21
N TYR A 110 11.95 0.48 5.47
CA TYR A 110 11.45 -0.45 6.47
C TYR A 110 10.29 0.15 7.25
N LEU A 111 9.13 -0.47 7.19
CA LEU A 111 7.96 -0.08 7.98
C LEU A 111 8.14 -0.60 9.41
N ALA A 112 8.25 0.28 10.39
CA ALA A 112 8.25 -0.09 11.79
C ALA A 112 6.86 0.12 12.40
N LEU A 113 6.30 -0.95 12.93
CA LEU A 113 4.94 -1.04 13.48
C LEU A 113 5.01 -1.38 14.97
N GLY A 114 4.05 -0.87 15.75
CA GLY A 114 4.02 -1.08 17.20
C GLY A 114 5.24 -0.50 17.92
N LEU A 115 5.95 0.42 17.28
CA LEU A 115 7.12 1.09 17.82
C LEU A 115 6.68 2.30 18.64
N GLY A 116 7.15 2.41 19.88
CA GLY A 116 7.06 3.64 20.66
C GLY A 116 8.03 4.71 20.13
N GLN A 117 8.12 5.83 20.83
CA GLN A 117 9.13 6.85 20.51
C GLN A 117 10.54 6.29 20.70
N ALA A 118 11.35 6.28 19.66
CA ALA A 118 12.74 5.88 19.74
C ALA A 118 13.57 6.94 20.47
N PRO A 119 14.51 6.56 21.35
CA PRO A 119 15.35 7.49 22.07
C PRO A 119 16.47 8.12 21.22
N TYR A 120 16.66 7.63 20.00
CA TYR A 120 17.63 8.09 19.00
C TYR A 120 17.11 7.83 17.60
N ARG A 121 17.74 8.46 16.60
CA ARG A 121 17.36 8.31 15.20
C ARG A 121 17.64 6.90 14.70
N LEU A 122 16.64 6.26 14.14
CA LEU A 122 16.75 4.99 13.44
C LEU A 122 17.06 5.28 11.97
N ALA A 123 18.30 5.07 11.56
CA ALA A 123 18.78 5.37 10.21
C ALA A 123 20.10 4.63 9.94
N GLY A 124 20.54 4.61 8.69
CA GLY A 124 21.81 4.00 8.29
C GLY A 124 21.63 2.59 7.79
N ASP A 125 22.43 1.65 8.29
CA ASP A 125 22.41 0.27 7.80
C ASP A 125 21.08 -0.44 8.09
N ALA A 126 20.62 -1.24 7.14
CA ALA A 126 19.33 -1.90 7.26
C ALA A 126 19.29 -2.92 8.41
N ALA A 127 20.38 -3.66 8.63
CA ALA A 127 20.46 -4.63 9.70
C ALA A 127 20.38 -3.95 11.08
N ASP A 128 21.04 -2.81 11.24
CA ASP A 128 21.02 -2.02 12.47
C ASP A 128 19.61 -1.51 12.75
N VAL A 129 18.92 -0.95 11.73
CA VAL A 129 17.54 -0.45 11.87
C VAL A 129 16.58 -1.59 12.23
N VAL A 130 16.69 -2.74 11.58
CA VAL A 130 15.84 -3.93 11.87
C VAL A 130 16.04 -4.39 13.30
N GLU A 131 17.30 -4.47 13.76
CA GLU A 131 17.63 -4.88 15.13
C GLU A 131 17.16 -3.85 16.17
N ASP A 132 17.35 -2.56 15.91
CA ASP A 132 16.91 -1.49 16.80
C ASP A 132 15.38 -1.46 16.96
N VAL A 133 14.62 -1.58 15.85
CA VAL A 133 13.15 -1.68 15.91
C VAL A 133 12.74 -2.86 16.79
N ARG A 134 13.39 -4.03 16.62
CA ARG A 134 13.12 -5.22 17.45
C ARG A 134 13.45 -4.98 18.93
N ARG A 135 14.60 -4.38 19.24
CA ARG A 135 15.05 -4.09 20.62
C ARG A 135 14.16 -3.08 21.33
N LEU A 136 13.58 -2.15 20.57
CA LEU A 136 12.64 -1.16 21.09
C LEU A 136 11.19 -1.69 21.17
N GLY A 137 10.97 -2.98 20.93
CA GLY A 137 9.68 -3.65 21.09
C GLY A 137 8.75 -3.59 19.90
N GLY A 138 9.15 -2.91 18.82
CA GLY A 138 8.43 -2.90 17.55
C GLY A 138 8.67 -4.18 16.72
N PHE A 139 7.99 -4.27 15.61
CA PHE A 139 8.29 -5.21 14.54
C PHE A 139 8.23 -4.48 13.20
N GLY A 140 8.79 -5.04 12.15
CA GLY A 140 8.78 -4.31 10.90
C GLY A 140 8.74 -5.19 9.66
N VAL A 141 8.42 -4.54 8.56
CA VAL A 141 8.18 -5.13 7.26
C VAL A 141 8.98 -4.35 6.23
N VAL A 142 9.69 -5.04 5.35
CA VAL A 142 10.38 -4.40 4.22
C VAL A 142 9.33 -3.77 3.31
N ALA A 143 9.45 -2.46 3.07
CA ALA A 143 8.57 -1.72 2.19
C ALA A 143 8.97 -1.91 0.72
N HIS A 144 7.98 -2.01 -0.18
CA HIS A 144 8.14 -2.03 -1.66
C HIS A 144 9.48 -2.63 -2.15
N PRO A 145 9.82 -3.88 -1.76
CA PRO A 145 11.17 -4.44 -1.95
C PRO A 145 11.62 -4.55 -3.41
N ASP A 146 10.70 -4.62 -4.36
CA ASP A 146 10.94 -4.68 -5.80
C ASP A 146 10.68 -3.35 -6.52
N SER A 147 10.63 -2.26 -5.78
CA SER A 147 10.42 -0.93 -6.38
C SER A 147 11.37 -0.72 -7.56
N PRO A 148 10.88 -0.27 -8.72
CA PRO A 148 11.73 0.03 -9.87
C PRO A 148 12.68 1.22 -9.64
N LYS A 149 12.50 1.95 -8.54
CA LYS A 149 13.44 2.99 -8.10
C LYS A 149 14.55 2.35 -7.24
N PRO A 150 15.82 2.35 -7.67
CA PRO A 150 16.91 1.68 -6.94
C PRO A 150 17.12 2.18 -5.51
N ALA A 151 16.77 3.43 -5.22
CA ALA A 151 16.89 4.01 -3.88
C ALA A 151 15.83 3.45 -2.91
N LEU A 152 14.70 2.95 -3.41
CA LEU A 152 13.58 2.42 -2.63
C LEU A 152 13.62 0.90 -2.54
N SER A 153 14.19 0.20 -3.54
CA SER A 153 14.23 -1.26 -3.58
C SER A 153 15.08 -1.84 -2.46
N TRP A 154 14.63 -2.96 -1.89
CA TRP A 154 15.37 -3.64 -0.85
C TRP A 154 16.54 -4.44 -1.41
N ARG A 155 17.73 -4.26 -0.86
CA ARG A 155 18.97 -4.88 -1.34
C ARG A 155 19.62 -5.83 -0.35
N ASP A 156 19.32 -5.70 0.95
CA ASP A 156 19.89 -6.56 1.96
C ASP A 156 18.96 -7.73 2.32
N TRP A 157 19.02 -8.78 1.52
CA TRP A 157 18.23 -10.00 1.73
C TRP A 157 18.82 -10.96 2.77
N GLN A 158 19.97 -10.62 3.34
CA GLN A 158 20.62 -11.41 4.41
C GLN A 158 20.08 -11.00 5.78
N THR A 159 19.69 -9.74 5.94
CA THR A 159 19.11 -9.26 7.20
C THR A 159 17.85 -10.06 7.55
N PRO A 160 17.76 -10.55 8.81
CA PRO A 160 16.64 -11.37 9.24
C PRO A 160 15.39 -10.53 9.52
N VAL A 161 14.82 -9.92 8.46
CA VAL A 161 13.61 -9.11 8.54
C VAL A 161 12.41 -9.93 9.03
N TYR A 162 11.49 -9.28 9.70
CA TYR A 162 10.27 -9.90 10.24
C TYR A 162 9.28 -10.26 9.14
N GLY A 163 9.11 -9.37 8.19
CA GLY A 163 8.21 -9.52 7.06
C GLY A 163 8.62 -8.69 5.86
N LEU A 164 7.86 -8.79 4.80
CA LEU A 164 8.02 -7.98 3.60
C LEU A 164 6.65 -7.70 2.95
N GLU A 165 6.55 -6.60 2.23
CA GLU A 165 5.47 -6.37 1.30
C GLU A 165 5.67 -7.24 0.07
N TRP A 166 4.84 -8.28 -0.09
CA TRP A 166 4.84 -9.09 -1.32
C TRP A 166 4.07 -8.41 -2.45
N PHE A 167 3.31 -7.37 -2.12
CA PHE A 167 2.56 -6.51 -3.02
C PHE A 167 2.61 -5.08 -2.48
N ASN A 168 2.92 -4.11 -3.36
CA ASN A 168 2.87 -2.69 -3.04
C ASN A 168 2.20 -1.94 -4.18
N LEU A 169 1.03 -1.33 -3.90
CA LEU A 169 0.18 -0.75 -4.95
C LEU A 169 0.83 0.43 -5.68
N ASP A 170 1.66 1.23 -4.99
CA ASP A 170 2.37 2.35 -5.64
C ASP A 170 3.48 1.87 -6.58
N SER A 171 4.14 0.76 -6.27
CA SER A 171 5.18 0.17 -7.14
C SER A 171 4.60 -0.45 -8.41
N GLU A 172 3.41 -1.03 -8.35
CA GLU A 172 2.79 -1.80 -9.42
C GLU A 172 2.56 -1.02 -10.74
N TRP A 173 2.31 0.29 -10.65
CA TRP A 173 2.07 1.08 -11.86
C TRP A 173 3.33 1.70 -12.46
N ARG A 174 4.45 1.70 -11.74
CA ARG A 174 5.66 2.46 -12.09
C ARG A 174 6.43 1.87 -13.26
N ASP A 175 6.37 0.58 -13.45
CA ASP A 175 7.02 -0.17 -14.54
C ASP A 175 6.03 -0.66 -15.60
N ASP A 176 4.78 -0.22 -15.51
CA ASP A 176 3.74 -0.64 -16.45
C ASP A 176 3.92 -0.03 -17.85
N SER A 177 3.38 -0.72 -18.85
CA SER A 177 3.47 -0.28 -20.24
C SER A 177 2.74 1.05 -20.47
N PRO A 178 3.25 1.95 -21.33
CA PRO A 178 2.57 3.20 -21.66
C PRO A 178 1.13 3.02 -22.16
N VAL A 179 0.84 1.89 -22.80
CA VAL A 179 -0.51 1.57 -23.30
C VAL A 179 -1.46 1.28 -22.14
N ARG A 180 -1.02 0.51 -21.13
CA ARG A 180 -1.84 0.21 -19.94
C ARG A 180 -2.05 1.48 -19.11
N LEU A 181 -1.01 2.30 -18.94
CA LEU A 181 -1.11 3.60 -18.26
C LEU A 181 -2.10 4.54 -18.96
N ALA A 182 -2.01 4.69 -20.30
CA ALA A 182 -2.94 5.49 -21.06
C ALA A 182 -4.38 4.99 -20.94
N ARG A 183 -4.57 3.67 -21.00
CA ARG A 183 -5.89 3.04 -20.82
C ARG A 183 -6.44 3.30 -19.41
N ALA A 184 -5.64 3.12 -18.39
CA ALA A 184 -6.03 3.40 -17.01
C ALA A 184 -6.44 4.88 -16.85
N LEU A 185 -5.66 5.82 -17.40
CA LEU A 185 -5.95 7.25 -17.35
C LEU A 185 -7.27 7.63 -18.03
N VAL A 186 -7.54 7.10 -19.23
CA VAL A 186 -8.79 7.34 -19.97
C VAL A 186 -10.00 6.78 -19.21
N TYR A 187 -9.82 5.63 -18.57
CA TYR A 187 -10.90 4.93 -17.90
C TYR A 187 -11.17 5.44 -16.47
N TYR A 188 -10.16 6.03 -15.85
CA TYR A 188 -10.20 6.47 -14.44
C TYR A 188 -11.38 7.37 -14.07
N PRO A 189 -11.79 8.40 -14.86
CA PRO A 189 -12.91 9.27 -14.48
C PRO A 189 -14.26 8.54 -14.33
N VAL A 190 -14.44 7.41 -15.03
CA VAL A 190 -15.70 6.64 -15.01
C VAL A 190 -15.64 5.47 -14.04
N ARG A 191 -14.49 4.81 -13.94
CA ARG A 191 -14.29 3.62 -13.10
C ARG A 191 -12.91 3.65 -12.41
N PRO A 192 -12.72 4.47 -11.38
CA PRO A 192 -11.40 4.69 -10.78
C PRO A 192 -10.77 3.41 -10.23
N VAL A 193 -11.49 2.60 -9.46
CA VAL A 193 -10.96 1.36 -8.86
C VAL A 193 -10.53 0.33 -9.91
N PRO A 194 -11.35 -0.05 -10.90
CA PRO A 194 -10.92 -0.93 -11.97
C PRO A 194 -9.74 -0.39 -12.79
N SER A 195 -9.60 0.94 -12.92
CA SER A 195 -8.48 1.55 -13.64
C SER A 195 -7.15 1.36 -12.90
N ILE A 196 -7.15 1.53 -11.58
CA ILE A 196 -5.94 1.25 -10.79
C ILE A 196 -5.67 -0.26 -10.74
N ALA A 197 -6.69 -1.09 -10.55
CA ALA A 197 -6.55 -2.55 -10.59
C ALA A 197 -6.02 -3.09 -11.93
N LEU A 198 -6.24 -2.36 -13.04
CA LEU A 198 -5.64 -2.70 -14.33
C LEU A 198 -4.11 -2.67 -14.29
N LEU A 199 -3.52 -1.81 -13.46
CA LEU A 199 -2.08 -1.59 -13.36
C LEU A 199 -1.39 -2.54 -12.37
N THR A 200 -2.12 -3.38 -11.66
CA THR A 200 -1.51 -4.34 -10.73
C THR A 200 -1.01 -5.59 -11.47
N GLY A 201 0.18 -6.05 -11.10
CA GLY A 201 0.80 -7.29 -11.57
C GLY A 201 0.34 -8.53 -10.80
N ASP A 202 1.05 -9.63 -10.98
CA ASP A 202 0.83 -10.89 -10.26
C ASP A 202 1.75 -11.09 -9.04
N GLY A 203 2.75 -10.19 -8.86
CA GLY A 203 3.70 -10.26 -7.76
C GLY A 203 4.57 -11.53 -7.74
N ALA A 204 4.62 -12.30 -8.84
CA ALA A 204 5.17 -13.65 -8.86
C ALA A 204 6.62 -13.73 -8.38
N SER A 205 7.46 -12.76 -8.71
CA SER A 205 8.88 -12.73 -8.31
C SER A 205 9.04 -12.53 -6.80
N LEU A 206 8.27 -11.63 -6.21
CA LEU A 206 8.26 -11.40 -4.76
C LEU A 206 7.63 -12.56 -4.00
N LEU A 207 6.55 -13.13 -4.50
CA LEU A 207 5.95 -14.32 -3.90
C LEU A 207 6.91 -15.52 -3.88
N GLN A 208 7.68 -15.74 -4.96
CA GLN A 208 8.71 -16.77 -5.00
C GLN A 208 9.83 -16.50 -3.98
N ARG A 209 10.29 -15.25 -3.87
CA ARG A 209 11.30 -14.86 -2.91
C ARG A 209 10.80 -15.01 -1.48
N TRP A 210 9.61 -14.51 -1.18
CA TRP A 210 8.96 -14.69 0.11
C TRP A 210 8.82 -16.17 0.48
N ALA A 211 8.34 -17.01 -0.44
CA ALA A 211 8.23 -18.46 -0.23
C ALA A 211 9.58 -19.11 0.10
N ALA A 212 10.64 -18.74 -0.62
CA ALA A 212 11.99 -19.21 -0.36
C ALA A 212 12.52 -18.83 1.03
N MET A 213 12.23 -17.59 1.48
CA MET A 213 12.57 -17.15 2.83
C MET A 213 11.72 -17.85 3.89
N ALA A 214 10.42 -18.00 3.64
CA ALA A 214 9.47 -18.65 4.55
C ALA A 214 9.76 -20.15 4.74
N ALA A 215 10.38 -20.79 3.78
CA ALA A 215 10.85 -22.17 3.90
C ALA A 215 12.01 -22.34 4.90
N GLN A 216 12.73 -21.26 5.21
CA GLN A 216 13.89 -21.28 6.10
C GLN A 216 13.59 -20.72 7.50
N ARG A 217 12.70 -19.74 7.58
CA ARG A 217 12.32 -19.06 8.81
C ARG A 217 10.94 -18.43 8.66
N ARG A 218 10.31 -18.11 9.77
CA ARG A 218 9.06 -17.35 9.72
C ARG A 218 9.31 -15.96 9.13
N VAL A 219 8.59 -15.62 8.06
CA VAL A 219 8.55 -14.32 7.43
C VAL A 219 7.11 -14.00 7.04
N VAL A 220 6.60 -12.88 7.53
CA VAL A 220 5.23 -12.44 7.23
C VAL A 220 5.21 -11.75 5.87
N GLY A 221 4.21 -12.07 5.06
CA GLY A 221 3.91 -11.34 3.82
C GLY A 221 2.75 -10.38 4.03
N LEU A 222 2.90 -9.11 3.71
CA LEU A 222 1.83 -8.11 3.75
C LEU A 222 1.61 -7.50 2.38
N ALA A 223 0.39 -6.98 2.15
CA ALA A 223 0.11 -6.09 1.04
C ALA A 223 0.15 -4.64 1.53
N GLY A 224 1.00 -3.81 0.95
CA GLY A 224 1.07 -2.38 1.21
C GLY A 224 0.32 -1.57 0.14
N VAL A 225 -0.29 -0.47 0.54
CA VAL A 225 -0.93 0.44 -0.42
C VAL A 225 0.03 1.56 -0.84
N ASP A 226 0.88 1.98 0.06
CA ASP A 226 1.85 3.08 -0.13
C ASP A 226 1.15 4.35 -0.68
N ALA A 227 0.05 4.70 0.01
CA ALA A 227 -0.88 5.68 -0.47
C ALA A 227 -0.45 7.10 -0.14
N HIS A 228 -0.10 7.86 -1.16
CA HIS A 228 0.20 9.30 -1.09
C HIS A 228 -0.96 10.17 -1.58
N ALA A 229 -1.88 9.59 -2.36
CA ALA A 229 -3.03 10.25 -3.01
C ALA A 229 -2.63 11.50 -3.80
N ARG A 230 -1.52 11.45 -4.51
CA ARG A 230 -1.07 12.49 -5.44
C ARG A 230 -0.37 11.89 -6.65
N LEU A 231 -0.60 12.46 -7.82
CA LEU A 231 0.24 12.26 -8.99
C LEU A 231 1.35 13.31 -8.93
N GLY A 232 2.57 12.89 -8.69
CA GLY A 232 3.72 13.78 -8.71
C GLY A 232 5.00 12.98 -8.54
N ARG A 233 5.98 13.33 -9.36
CA ARG A 233 7.33 12.82 -9.27
C ARG A 233 8.06 13.70 -8.26
N GLU A 234 8.67 13.14 -7.22
CA GLU A 234 9.68 13.87 -6.46
C GLU A 234 10.69 14.48 -7.43
N GLY A 235 10.83 15.80 -7.42
CA GLY A 235 11.91 16.53 -8.08
C GLY A 235 11.68 17.10 -9.47
N GLY A 236 10.46 17.19 -10.04
CA GLY A 236 10.35 17.66 -11.40
C GLY A 236 9.15 18.53 -11.81
N PHE A 237 8.03 18.49 -11.12
CA PHE A 237 6.82 19.22 -11.51
C PHE A 237 6.19 20.06 -10.38
N ASP A 238 6.91 20.37 -9.32
CA ASP A 238 6.44 21.20 -8.20
C ASP A 238 6.28 22.69 -8.54
N ARG A 239 6.40 23.05 -9.80
CA ARG A 239 6.14 24.41 -10.26
C ARG A 239 4.95 24.43 -11.19
N ALA A 240 3.81 24.70 -10.59
CA ALA A 240 2.60 25.15 -11.26
C ALA A 240 1.59 24.08 -11.70
N TRP A 241 0.40 24.22 -11.18
CA TRP A 241 -0.91 24.16 -11.81
C TRP A 241 -1.78 22.93 -11.64
N VAL A 242 -1.29 21.76 -11.33
CA VAL A 242 -2.22 20.66 -11.06
C VAL A 242 -1.61 19.66 -10.07
N SER A 243 -1.75 19.89 -8.78
CA SER A 243 -1.74 18.80 -7.81
C SER A 243 -3.05 18.02 -7.97
N LEU A 244 -3.11 17.20 -9.02
CA LEU A 244 -4.21 16.26 -9.16
C LEU A 244 -4.12 15.27 -8.00
N ARG A 245 -4.99 15.44 -7.00
CA ARG A 245 -5.22 14.45 -5.94
C ARG A 245 -5.90 13.20 -6.55
N ALA A 246 -5.22 12.59 -7.51
CA ALA A 246 -5.66 11.38 -8.19
C ALA A 246 -4.43 10.47 -8.39
N PRO A 247 -4.56 9.15 -8.09
CA PRO A 247 -5.72 8.54 -7.45
C PRO A 247 -5.90 8.97 -6.00
N GLY A 248 -7.12 9.27 -5.58
CA GLY A 248 -7.41 9.63 -4.18
C GLY A 248 -7.33 8.43 -3.24
N TYR A 249 -7.12 8.67 -1.94
CA TYR A 249 -7.02 7.60 -0.91
C TYR A 249 -8.17 6.59 -0.99
N GLN A 250 -9.42 7.03 -1.12
CA GLN A 250 -10.56 6.12 -1.21
C GLN A 250 -10.43 5.13 -2.37
N THR A 251 -9.95 5.59 -3.54
CA THR A 251 -9.75 4.71 -4.70
C THR A 251 -8.64 3.70 -4.44
N LEU A 252 -7.51 4.15 -3.88
CA LEU A 252 -6.39 3.28 -3.54
C LEU A 252 -6.82 2.22 -2.50
N PHE A 253 -7.50 2.65 -1.44
CA PHE A 253 -8.02 1.78 -0.38
C PHE A 253 -9.08 0.78 -0.87
N ALA A 254 -9.89 1.15 -1.84
CA ALA A 254 -10.83 0.23 -2.47
C ALA A 254 -10.18 -0.73 -3.48
N THR A 255 -8.93 -0.45 -3.90
CA THR A 255 -8.21 -1.31 -4.86
C THR A 255 -7.43 -2.42 -4.16
N ALA A 256 -6.75 -2.11 -3.04
CA ALA A 256 -5.97 -3.08 -2.28
C ALA A 256 -6.25 -2.92 -0.79
N GLN A 257 -6.45 -4.04 -0.10
CA GLN A 257 -6.80 -4.11 1.32
C GLN A 257 -6.12 -5.31 1.97
N VAL A 258 -5.94 -5.24 3.27
CA VAL A 258 -5.54 -6.36 4.12
C VAL A 258 -6.74 -6.75 4.98
N SER A 259 -7.00 -8.04 5.09
CA SER A 259 -7.95 -8.59 6.07
C SER A 259 -7.15 -9.27 7.18
N VAL A 260 -7.42 -8.92 8.43
CA VAL A 260 -6.76 -9.55 9.57
C VAL A 260 -7.74 -10.43 10.33
N GLU A 261 -7.27 -11.59 10.77
CA GLU A 261 -8.03 -12.48 11.67
C GLU A 261 -7.78 -12.09 13.12
N LEU A 262 -8.84 -11.81 13.84
CA LEU A 262 -8.82 -11.37 15.22
C LEU A 262 -9.36 -12.46 16.16
N ASP A 263 -8.87 -12.48 17.39
CA ASP A 263 -9.38 -13.40 18.44
C ASP A 263 -10.80 -13.00 18.90
N ALA A 264 -11.12 -11.69 18.82
CA ALA A 264 -12.45 -11.13 19.11
C ALA A 264 -12.72 -9.92 18.18
N ALA A 265 -13.97 -9.55 18.01
CA ALA A 265 -14.34 -8.34 17.28
C ALA A 265 -13.75 -7.09 17.97
N LEU A 266 -13.46 -6.06 17.16
CA LEU A 266 -13.09 -4.75 17.69
C LEU A 266 -14.23 -4.22 18.57
N ASP A 267 -13.88 -3.74 19.77
CA ASP A 267 -14.87 -3.37 20.80
C ASP A 267 -15.01 -1.86 21.01
N GLY A 268 -14.21 -1.06 20.27
CA GLY A 268 -14.23 0.39 20.30
C GLY A 268 -13.24 1.01 21.31
N ASP A 269 -12.46 0.21 22.04
CA ASP A 269 -11.31 0.70 22.80
C ASP A 269 -10.11 0.82 21.85
N PRO A 270 -9.66 2.05 21.50
CA PRO A 270 -8.68 2.19 20.44
C PRO A 270 -7.32 1.57 20.79
N ALA A 271 -6.92 1.51 22.05
CA ALA A 271 -5.65 0.92 22.45
C ALA A 271 -5.67 -0.62 22.35
N ARG A 272 -6.74 -1.25 22.86
CA ARG A 272 -6.92 -2.71 22.75
C ARG A 272 -7.08 -3.16 21.31
N ASP A 273 -7.88 -2.43 20.55
CA ASP A 273 -8.17 -2.75 19.16
C ASP A 273 -6.91 -2.59 18.28
N ALA A 274 -6.12 -1.54 18.51
CA ALA A 274 -4.84 -1.36 17.82
C ALA A 274 -3.86 -2.48 18.14
N ASP A 275 -3.76 -2.87 19.41
CA ASP A 275 -2.92 -3.96 19.84
C ASP A 275 -3.37 -5.32 19.24
N ALA A 276 -4.69 -5.55 19.14
CA ALA A 276 -5.23 -6.74 18.47
C ALA A 276 -4.89 -6.79 16.97
N VAL A 277 -5.05 -5.67 16.25
CA VAL A 277 -4.69 -5.55 14.84
C VAL A 277 -3.18 -5.73 14.64
N LEU A 278 -2.35 -5.05 15.44
CA LEU A 278 -0.88 -5.16 15.35
C LEU A 278 -0.40 -6.58 15.65
N ARG A 279 -0.98 -7.27 16.64
CA ARG A 279 -0.68 -8.69 16.88
C ARG A 279 -1.05 -9.56 15.68
N ALA A 280 -2.23 -9.36 15.09
CA ALA A 280 -2.65 -10.14 13.92
C ALA A 280 -1.71 -9.92 12.72
N LEU A 281 -1.31 -8.67 12.44
CA LEU A 281 -0.31 -8.36 11.42
C LEU A 281 1.04 -9.00 11.73
N ARG A 282 1.51 -8.88 12.98
CA ARG A 282 2.75 -9.51 13.47
C ARG A 282 2.71 -11.02 13.35
N ASP A 283 1.57 -11.63 13.61
CA ASP A 283 1.40 -13.07 13.56
C ASP A 283 1.13 -13.60 12.15
N GLY A 284 1.04 -12.72 11.14
CA GLY A 284 0.73 -13.11 9.76
C GLY A 284 -0.66 -13.73 9.63
N ARG A 285 -1.58 -13.32 10.48
CA ARG A 285 -3.00 -13.68 10.42
C ARG A 285 -3.73 -12.71 9.49
N THR A 286 -3.35 -12.77 8.18
CA THR A 286 -3.81 -11.85 7.11
C THR A 286 -4.35 -12.60 5.91
#